data_a3627b8fbe86da2975323075d19876fb
#
_entry.id   a3627b8fbe86da2975323075d19876fb
#
_cell.length_a   1.000
_cell.length_b   1.000
_cell.length_c   1.000
_cell.angle_alpha   90.00
_cell.angle_beta   90.00
_cell.angle_gamma   90.00
#
_symmetry.space_group_name_H-M   'P 1'
#
loop_
_entity.id
_entity.type
_entity.pdbx_description
1 polymer ?
#
loop_
_entity_poly.entity_id
_entity_poly.type
_entity_poly.pdbx_seq_one_letter_code
_entity_poly.pdbx_strand_id
1 'polypeptide(L)'
;MNYLDTIDWGRLPEILTFDRDSPMIFSSGLFLFCALLFLPIYVLLRNRTAMRILFVASFSLFFYYESSGMYVLILLFSATMDYLIGRAMGGSENPRVRRGLMALSVLVNLGLLSYFKYFYFLLDLTQMALAAFGLSAPLDVPLEARDYFIPAGISFYTFQTLSYT
;
A
#
# COMPACT_ATOMS: atom_id res chain seq x y z
N MET A 1 -34.48 6.84 -28.15
CA MET A 1 -33.02 6.92 -28.24
C MET A 1 -32.48 6.28 -26.98
N ASN A 2 -32.02 5.01 -27.05
CA ASN A 2 -31.60 4.27 -25.88
C ASN A 2 -30.17 4.75 -25.48
N TYR A 3 -30.10 5.44 -24.37
CA TYR A 3 -28.81 5.93 -23.82
C TYR A 3 -27.81 4.77 -23.51
N LEU A 4 -28.29 3.52 -23.46
CA LEU A 4 -27.47 2.34 -23.21
C LEU A 4 -26.65 1.92 -24.43
N ASP A 5 -27.02 2.31 -25.64
CA ASP A 5 -26.31 1.98 -26.89
C ASP A 5 -25.07 2.89 -27.13
N THR A 6 -24.94 3.97 -26.33
CA THR A 6 -23.79 4.88 -26.38
C THR A 6 -22.68 4.49 -25.41
N ILE A 7 -22.89 3.48 -24.57
CA ILE A 7 -21.85 2.98 -23.64
C ILE A 7 -20.94 2.04 -24.42
N ASP A 8 -19.73 2.47 -24.64
CA ASP A 8 -18.67 1.64 -25.23
C ASP A 8 -18.17 0.62 -24.18
N TRP A 9 -18.82 -0.54 -24.17
CA TRP A 9 -18.47 -1.65 -23.27
C TRP A 9 -17.06 -2.20 -23.53
N GLY A 10 -16.45 -1.92 -24.70
CA GLY A 10 -15.09 -2.29 -25.03
C GLY A 10 -14.05 -1.56 -24.18
N ARG A 11 -14.40 -0.42 -23.61
CA ARG A 11 -13.50 0.35 -22.72
C ARG A 11 -13.51 -0.09 -21.27
N LEU A 12 -14.41 -0.98 -20.85
CA LEU A 12 -14.44 -1.46 -19.47
C LEU A 12 -13.13 -2.08 -18.99
N PRO A 13 -12.43 -2.91 -19.80
CA PRO A 13 -11.13 -3.44 -19.38
C PRO A 13 -10.08 -2.35 -19.18
N GLU A 14 -10.08 -1.31 -20.03
CA GLU A 14 -9.15 -0.18 -19.93
C GLU A 14 -9.41 0.66 -18.68
N ILE A 15 -10.70 0.85 -18.32
CA ILE A 15 -11.12 1.62 -17.14
C ILE A 15 -10.81 0.87 -15.83
N LEU A 16 -10.78 -0.48 -15.87
CA LEU A 16 -10.52 -1.35 -14.72
C LEU A 16 -9.04 -1.79 -14.63
N THR A 17 -8.15 -1.23 -15.44
CA THR A 17 -6.71 -1.47 -15.34
C THR A 17 -6.00 -0.26 -14.77
N PHE A 18 -5.05 -0.52 -13.87
CA PHE A 18 -4.23 0.53 -13.28
C PHE A 18 -3.51 1.36 -14.35
N ASP A 19 -3.77 2.65 -14.35
CA ASP A 19 -3.05 3.63 -15.16
C ASP A 19 -2.23 4.55 -14.22
N ARG A 20 -0.93 4.62 -14.48
CA ARG A 20 0.01 5.42 -13.69
C ARG A 20 -0.25 6.92 -13.82
N ASP A 21 -0.73 7.35 -14.99
CA ASP A 21 -0.94 8.77 -15.29
C ASP A 21 -2.29 9.27 -14.76
N SER A 22 -3.23 8.34 -14.51
CA SER A 22 -4.57 8.65 -13.97
C SER A 22 -5.00 7.68 -12.86
N PRO A 23 -4.28 7.63 -11.71
CA PRO A 23 -4.62 6.72 -10.62
C PRO A 23 -6.00 7.02 -10.06
N MET A 24 -6.75 5.97 -9.66
CA MET A 24 -8.08 6.15 -9.05
C MET A 24 -7.95 6.88 -7.71
N ILE A 25 -8.58 8.03 -7.61
CA ILE A 25 -8.70 8.81 -6.38
C ILE A 25 -10.16 8.84 -5.91
N PHE A 26 -10.39 9.15 -4.62
CA PHE A 26 -11.74 9.19 -4.02
C PHE A 26 -12.70 10.17 -4.70
N SER A 27 -12.20 11.17 -5.41
CA SER A 27 -12.99 12.13 -6.18
C SER A 27 -13.28 11.69 -7.62
N SER A 28 -12.77 10.54 -8.07
CA SER A 28 -13.01 10.05 -9.43
C SER A 28 -14.46 9.57 -9.59
N GLY A 29 -15.05 9.79 -10.78
CA GLY A 29 -16.38 9.31 -11.11
C GLY A 29 -16.50 7.79 -11.01
N LEU A 30 -15.43 7.06 -11.35
CA LEU A 30 -15.37 5.61 -11.24
C LEU A 30 -15.47 5.16 -9.77
N PHE A 31 -14.77 5.84 -8.86
CA PHE A 31 -14.89 5.54 -7.42
C PHE A 31 -16.31 5.74 -6.92
N LEU A 32 -16.96 6.85 -7.29
CA LEU A 32 -18.35 7.12 -6.89
C LEU A 32 -19.30 6.05 -7.43
N PHE A 33 -19.12 5.63 -8.68
CA PHE A 33 -19.92 4.54 -9.28
C PHE A 33 -19.71 3.22 -8.53
N CYS A 34 -18.46 2.84 -8.27
CA CYS A 34 -18.13 1.64 -7.49
C CYS A 34 -18.68 1.71 -6.07
N ALA A 35 -18.61 2.87 -5.40
CA ALA A 35 -19.16 3.08 -4.07
C ALA A 35 -20.68 2.97 -4.06
N LEU A 36 -21.37 3.44 -5.11
CA LEU A 36 -22.81 3.32 -5.27
C LEU A 36 -23.24 1.84 -5.39
N LEU A 37 -22.47 1.02 -6.08
CA LEU A 37 -22.71 -0.43 -6.17
C LEU A 37 -22.31 -1.17 -4.89
N PHE A 38 -21.25 -0.72 -4.21
CA PHE A 38 -20.75 -1.33 -2.98
C PHE A 38 -21.79 -1.27 -1.85
N LEU A 39 -22.44 -0.11 -1.65
CA LEU A 39 -23.35 0.10 -0.53
C LEU A 39 -24.53 -0.89 -0.50
N PRO A 40 -25.31 -1.09 -1.59
CA PRO A 40 -26.42 -2.04 -1.58
C PRO A 40 -25.96 -3.48 -1.38
N ILE A 41 -24.82 -3.89 -1.98
CA ILE A 41 -24.29 -5.24 -1.80
C ILE A 41 -23.85 -5.44 -0.33
N TYR A 42 -23.20 -4.45 0.25
CA TYR A 42 -22.80 -4.50 1.67
C TYR A 42 -24.01 -4.66 2.60
N VAL A 43 -25.11 -3.92 2.33
CA VAL A 43 -26.36 -4.03 3.09
C VAL A 43 -27.03 -5.39 2.87
N LEU A 44 -27.03 -5.91 1.65
CA LEU A 44 -27.58 -7.23 1.33
C LEU A 44 -26.87 -8.35 2.09
N LEU A 45 -25.54 -8.22 2.26
CA LEU A 45 -24.71 -9.19 2.97
C LEU A 45 -24.75 -9.06 4.51
N ARG A 46 -25.57 -8.15 5.06
CA ARG A 46 -25.56 -7.84 6.51
C ARG A 46 -25.76 -9.05 7.41
N ASN A 47 -26.50 -10.07 6.95
CA ASN A 47 -26.78 -11.28 7.72
C ASN A 47 -25.70 -12.37 7.59
N ARG A 48 -24.67 -12.16 6.74
CA ARG A 48 -23.58 -13.10 6.48
C ARG A 48 -22.23 -12.45 6.76
N THR A 49 -21.85 -12.41 8.03
CA THR A 49 -20.64 -11.69 8.48
C THR A 49 -19.37 -12.07 7.72
N ALA A 50 -19.11 -13.36 7.49
CA ALA A 50 -17.92 -13.82 6.77
C ALA A 50 -17.90 -13.32 5.32
N MET A 51 -19.02 -13.40 4.60
CA MET A 51 -19.13 -12.94 3.21
C MET A 51 -19.00 -11.41 3.14
N ARG A 52 -19.56 -10.69 4.12
CA ARG A 52 -19.43 -9.24 4.20
C ARG A 52 -17.97 -8.81 4.41
N ILE A 53 -17.24 -9.47 5.32
CA ILE A 53 -15.81 -9.19 5.54
C ILE A 53 -15.01 -9.46 4.27
N LEU A 54 -15.23 -10.61 3.63
CA LEU A 54 -14.55 -10.97 2.38
C LEU A 54 -14.84 -9.96 1.28
N PHE A 55 -16.10 -9.54 1.13
CA PHE A 55 -16.50 -8.55 0.13
C PHE A 55 -15.82 -7.19 0.36
N VAL A 56 -15.82 -6.70 1.62
CA VAL A 56 -15.15 -5.43 1.97
C VAL A 56 -13.64 -5.52 1.72
N ALA A 57 -13.00 -6.63 2.12
CA ALA A 57 -11.57 -6.83 1.90
C ALA A 57 -11.23 -6.87 0.40
N SER A 58 -12.01 -7.61 -0.40
CA SER A 58 -11.81 -7.70 -1.85
C SER A 58 -11.98 -6.34 -2.53
N PHE A 59 -13.01 -5.58 -2.15
CA PHE A 59 -13.24 -4.25 -2.69
C PHE A 59 -12.13 -3.28 -2.31
N SER A 60 -11.64 -3.33 -1.06
CA SER A 60 -10.54 -2.50 -0.60
C SER A 60 -9.24 -2.81 -1.35
N LEU A 61 -8.93 -4.10 -1.59
CA LEU A 61 -7.76 -4.51 -2.37
C LEU A 61 -7.88 -4.09 -3.84
N PHE A 62 -9.08 -4.22 -4.43
CA PHE A 62 -9.34 -3.74 -5.78
C PHE A 62 -9.10 -2.24 -5.88
N PHE A 63 -9.70 -1.44 -4.97
CA PHE A 63 -9.50 0.00 -4.95
C PHE A 63 -8.02 0.39 -4.76
N TYR A 64 -7.31 -0.32 -3.88
CA TYR A 64 -5.89 -0.09 -3.67
C TYR A 64 -5.06 -0.43 -4.91
N TYR A 65 -5.41 -1.50 -5.62
CA TYR A 65 -4.77 -1.86 -6.89
C TYR A 65 -4.97 -0.77 -7.96
N GLU A 66 -6.18 -0.27 -8.13
CA GLU A 66 -6.49 0.82 -9.06
C GLU A 66 -5.83 2.17 -8.69
N SER A 67 -5.51 2.36 -7.41
CA SER A 67 -4.82 3.55 -6.91
C SER A 67 -3.29 3.46 -6.97
N SER A 68 -2.74 2.27 -6.78
CA SER A 68 -1.29 2.06 -6.57
C SER A 68 -0.70 0.91 -7.37
N GLY A 69 -1.48 0.23 -8.21
CA GLY A 69 -1.01 -0.88 -9.05
C GLY A 69 -0.45 -2.04 -8.25
N MET A 70 0.65 -2.60 -8.72
CA MET A 70 1.31 -3.77 -8.11
C MET A 70 1.85 -3.52 -6.69
N TYR A 71 1.86 -2.29 -6.21
CA TYR A 71 2.26 -1.97 -4.83
C TYR A 71 1.28 -2.53 -3.78
N VAL A 72 0.10 -3.03 -4.19
CA VAL A 72 -0.77 -3.84 -3.33
C VAL A 72 -0.06 -5.05 -2.73
N LEU A 73 0.94 -5.60 -3.42
CA LEU A 73 1.73 -6.72 -2.91
C LEU A 73 2.57 -6.34 -1.68
N ILE A 74 3.05 -5.10 -1.61
CA ILE A 74 3.79 -4.59 -0.45
C ILE A 74 2.86 -4.45 0.75
N LEU A 75 1.65 -3.95 0.53
CA LEU A 75 0.62 -3.87 1.58
C LEU A 75 0.30 -5.27 2.14
N LEU A 76 0.06 -6.25 1.25
CA LEU A 76 -0.22 -7.64 1.65
C LEU A 76 0.97 -8.29 2.36
N PHE A 77 2.20 -8.05 1.89
CA PHE A 77 3.42 -8.54 2.52
C PHE A 77 3.55 -7.98 3.94
N SER A 78 3.46 -6.66 4.11
CA SER A 78 3.56 -6.00 5.40
C SER A 78 2.49 -6.52 6.37
N ALA A 79 1.22 -6.55 5.96
CA ALA A 79 0.12 -7.04 6.79
C ALA A 79 0.29 -8.51 7.20
N THR A 80 0.72 -9.37 6.26
CA THR A 80 0.95 -10.79 6.53
C THR A 80 2.11 -11.01 7.48
N MET A 81 3.21 -10.27 7.27
CA MET A 81 4.42 -10.34 8.10
C MET A 81 4.11 -9.94 9.54
N ASP A 82 3.42 -8.81 9.74
CA ASP A 82 3.05 -8.34 11.08
C ASP A 82 2.03 -9.27 11.77
N TYR A 83 1.09 -9.84 11.00
CA TYR A 83 0.19 -10.87 11.53
C TYR A 83 0.96 -12.10 12.03
N LEU A 84 1.92 -12.60 11.24
CA LEU A 84 2.73 -13.77 11.63
C LEU A 84 3.60 -13.47 12.85
N ILE A 85 4.22 -12.29 12.89
CA ILE A 85 5.02 -11.84 14.03
C ILE A 85 4.15 -11.71 15.28
N GLY A 86 2.99 -11.06 15.19
CA GLY A 86 2.06 -10.90 16.30
C GLY A 86 1.57 -12.25 16.84
N ARG A 87 1.28 -13.21 15.93
CA ARG A 87 0.91 -14.56 16.30
C ARG A 87 2.06 -15.31 17.00
N ALA A 88 3.28 -15.19 16.50
CA ALA A 88 4.47 -15.79 17.11
C ALA A 88 4.76 -15.19 18.49
N MET A 89 4.58 -13.88 18.67
CA MET A 89 4.70 -13.23 19.97
C MET A 89 3.65 -13.71 20.98
N GLY A 90 2.41 -13.91 20.54
CA GLY A 90 1.33 -14.42 21.39
C GLY A 90 1.57 -15.85 21.87
N GLY A 91 2.28 -16.68 21.08
CA GLY A 91 2.63 -18.05 21.42
C GLY A 91 3.93 -18.22 22.22
N SER A 92 4.69 -17.15 22.46
CA SER A 92 5.99 -17.21 23.14
C SER A 92 5.91 -16.63 24.55
N GLU A 93 6.34 -17.41 25.55
CA GLU A 93 6.49 -16.92 26.95
C GLU A 93 7.86 -16.26 27.19
N ASN A 94 8.81 -16.43 26.28
CA ASN A 94 10.16 -15.90 26.45
C ASN A 94 10.22 -14.40 26.08
N PRO A 95 10.49 -13.49 27.06
CA PRO A 95 10.49 -12.05 26.82
C PRO A 95 11.59 -11.59 25.84
N ARG A 96 12.69 -12.34 25.71
CA ARG A 96 13.76 -12.02 24.74
C ARG A 96 13.29 -12.28 23.32
N VAL A 97 12.59 -13.40 23.07
CA VAL A 97 12.01 -13.75 21.77
C VAL A 97 10.97 -12.70 21.37
N ARG A 98 10.08 -12.32 22.28
CA ARG A 98 9.06 -11.29 22.02
C ARG A 98 9.68 -9.95 21.64
N ARG A 99 10.72 -9.51 22.36
CA ARG A 99 11.44 -8.25 22.03
C ARG A 99 12.15 -8.34 20.66
N GLY A 100 12.73 -9.50 20.33
CA GLY A 100 13.36 -9.73 19.03
C GLY A 100 12.35 -9.69 17.89
N LEU A 101 11.19 -10.31 18.05
CA LEU A 101 10.12 -10.28 17.06
C LEU A 101 9.52 -8.87 16.88
N MET A 102 9.32 -8.13 17.97
CA MET A 102 8.90 -6.73 17.91
C MET A 102 9.94 -5.88 17.15
N ALA A 103 11.23 -6.02 17.48
CA ALA A 103 12.30 -5.30 16.78
C ALA A 103 12.35 -5.64 15.29
N LEU A 104 12.09 -6.90 14.92
CA LEU A 104 11.99 -7.34 13.53
C LEU A 104 10.83 -6.66 12.80
N SER A 105 9.63 -6.61 13.41
CA SER A 105 8.48 -5.90 12.83
C SER A 105 8.79 -4.43 12.59
N VAL A 106 9.32 -3.75 13.61
CA VAL A 106 9.72 -2.34 13.50
C VAL A 106 10.74 -2.14 12.38
N LEU A 107 11.76 -2.98 12.31
CA LEU A 107 12.84 -2.88 11.32
C LEU A 107 12.32 -3.10 9.89
N VAL A 108 11.46 -4.09 9.67
CA VAL A 108 10.87 -4.37 8.35
C VAL A 108 9.96 -3.21 7.94
N ASN A 109 9.07 -2.77 8.80
CA ASN A 109 8.11 -1.71 8.49
C ASN A 109 8.80 -0.35 8.24
N LEU A 110 9.72 0.05 9.11
CA LEU A 110 10.49 1.27 8.93
C LEU A 110 11.47 1.16 7.75
N GLY A 111 12.02 -0.03 7.50
CA GLY A 111 12.86 -0.30 6.34
C GLY A 111 12.11 -0.09 5.03
N LEU A 112 10.90 -0.65 4.91
CA LEU A 112 10.02 -0.42 3.75
C LEU A 112 9.66 1.06 3.60
N LEU A 113 9.28 1.73 4.69
CA LEU A 113 8.96 3.15 4.67
C LEU A 113 10.17 3.99 4.23
N SER A 114 11.35 3.68 4.77
CA SER A 114 12.60 4.36 4.42
C SER A 114 12.95 4.17 2.95
N TYR A 115 12.79 2.94 2.43
CA TYR A 115 13.06 2.63 1.03
C TYR A 115 12.12 3.37 0.08
N PHE A 116 10.81 3.33 0.32
CA PHE A 116 9.84 3.91 -0.63
C PHE A 116 9.65 5.42 -0.48
N LYS A 117 9.85 5.98 0.70
CA LYS A 117 9.59 7.40 0.95
C LYS A 117 10.85 8.23 1.12
N TYR A 118 11.86 7.69 1.78
CA TYR A 118 13.04 8.45 2.21
C TYR A 118 14.33 8.03 1.51
N PHE A 119 14.29 7.15 0.52
CA PHE A 119 15.48 6.62 -0.15
C PHE A 119 16.39 7.73 -0.70
N TYR A 120 15.83 8.68 -1.47
CA TYR A 120 16.62 9.77 -2.02
C TYR A 120 17.10 10.75 -0.96
N PHE A 121 16.29 11.04 0.04
CA PHE A 121 16.71 11.85 1.17
C PHE A 121 17.89 11.21 1.91
N LEU A 122 17.86 9.90 2.14
CA LEU A 122 18.97 9.17 2.77
C LEU A 122 20.19 9.14 1.87
N LEU A 123 20.02 9.02 0.56
CA LEU A 123 21.12 9.12 -0.41
C LEU A 123 21.79 10.51 -0.33
N ASP A 124 21.02 11.57 -0.41
CA ASP A 124 21.54 12.94 -0.35
C ASP A 124 22.26 13.18 1.00
N LEU A 125 21.69 12.70 2.10
CA LEU A 125 22.30 12.81 3.43
C LEU A 125 23.64 12.05 3.52
N THR A 126 23.71 10.84 2.95
CA THR A 126 24.96 10.05 2.93
C THR A 126 26.02 10.71 2.07
N GLN A 127 25.67 11.31 0.94
CA GLN A 127 26.59 12.07 0.09
C GLN A 127 27.14 13.30 0.81
N MET A 128 26.27 14.06 1.48
CA MET A 128 26.70 15.20 2.28
C MET A 128 27.65 14.79 3.41
N ALA A 129 27.36 13.69 4.09
CA ALA A 129 28.23 13.16 5.14
C ALA A 129 29.60 12.72 4.60
N LEU A 130 29.63 11.98 3.48
CA LEU A 130 30.86 11.54 2.84
C LEU A 130 31.70 12.73 2.35
N ALA A 131 31.07 13.74 1.75
CA ALA A 131 31.76 14.97 1.33
C ALA A 131 32.41 15.72 2.49
N ALA A 132 31.78 15.73 3.68
CA ALA A 132 32.34 16.33 4.88
C ALA A 132 33.62 15.61 5.35
N PHE A 133 33.79 14.33 5.05
CA PHE A 133 34.98 13.52 5.31
C PHE A 133 36.00 13.51 4.14
N GLY A 134 35.75 14.30 3.08
CA GLY A 134 36.62 14.35 1.90
C GLY A 134 36.52 13.11 0.99
N LEU A 135 35.50 12.29 1.17
CA LEU A 135 35.23 11.10 0.37
C LEU A 135 34.17 11.42 -0.68
N SER A 136 34.53 11.37 -1.96
CA SER A 136 33.56 11.51 -3.07
C SER A 136 32.98 10.16 -3.41
N ALA A 137 31.73 9.90 -3.09
CA ALA A 137 31.01 8.75 -3.65
C ALA A 137 30.23 9.22 -4.89
N PRO A 138 30.47 8.65 -6.08
CA PRO A 138 29.71 8.95 -7.29
C PRO A 138 28.37 8.20 -7.25
N LEU A 139 27.48 8.60 -6.34
CA LEU A 139 26.10 8.11 -6.27
C LEU A 139 25.14 9.17 -6.88
N ASP A 140 25.60 9.80 -7.97
CA ASP A 140 24.82 10.82 -8.65
C ASP A 140 23.66 10.14 -9.41
N VAL A 141 22.50 10.03 -8.74
CA VAL A 141 21.26 9.62 -9.39
C VAL A 141 20.65 10.91 -9.98
N PRO A 142 20.57 11.02 -11.31
CA PRO A 142 20.00 12.20 -11.96
C PRO A 142 18.61 12.48 -11.41
N LEU A 143 18.26 13.76 -11.22
CA LEU A 143 16.93 14.19 -10.76
C LEU A 143 15.79 13.63 -11.63
N GLU A 144 16.06 13.42 -12.92
CA GLU A 144 15.14 12.83 -13.89
C GLU A 144 14.88 11.33 -13.64
N ALA A 145 15.83 10.61 -13.02
CA ALA A 145 15.67 9.21 -12.63
C ALA A 145 14.99 9.03 -11.26
N ARG A 146 14.69 10.14 -10.56
CA ARG A 146 14.04 10.15 -9.24
C ARG A 146 12.51 10.00 -9.31
N ASP A 147 12.00 9.54 -10.44
CA ASP A 147 10.56 9.34 -10.65
C ASP A 147 10.06 8.08 -9.93
N TYR A 148 10.04 8.18 -8.59
CA TYR A 148 9.51 7.13 -7.72
C TYR A 148 8.02 7.32 -7.50
N PHE A 149 7.25 6.34 -7.96
CA PHE A 149 5.85 6.23 -7.56
C PHE A 149 5.80 5.79 -6.09
N ILE A 150 5.37 6.69 -5.21
CA ILE A 150 5.17 6.39 -3.79
C ILE A 150 3.81 5.69 -3.65
N PRO A 151 3.76 4.44 -3.10
CA PRO A 151 2.50 3.75 -2.87
C PRO A 151 1.55 4.60 -2.01
N ALA A 152 0.29 4.69 -2.43
CA ALA A 152 -0.70 5.46 -1.68
C ALA A 152 -0.81 4.93 -0.25
N GLY A 153 -0.76 5.84 0.73
CA GLY A 153 -0.95 5.51 2.13
C GLY A 153 0.17 4.73 2.81
N ILE A 154 1.38 4.56 2.18
CA ILE A 154 2.48 3.76 2.76
C ILE A 154 2.79 4.14 4.22
N SER A 155 2.85 5.42 4.53
CA SER A 155 3.10 5.88 5.89
C SER A 155 1.96 5.49 6.84
N PHE A 156 0.73 5.61 6.38
CA PHE A 156 -0.45 5.34 7.18
C PHE A 156 -0.54 3.86 7.56
N TYR A 157 -0.47 2.95 6.59
CA TYR A 157 -0.59 1.52 6.90
C TYR A 157 0.65 0.99 7.64
N THR A 158 1.86 1.55 7.41
CA THR A 158 3.06 1.19 8.19
C THR A 158 2.88 1.50 9.68
N PHE A 159 2.37 2.68 10.03
CA PHE A 159 2.10 3.00 11.44
C PHE A 159 0.93 2.21 12.01
N GLN A 160 -0.08 1.89 11.19
CA GLN A 160 -1.20 1.05 11.61
C GLN A 160 -0.75 -0.39 11.93
N THR A 161 0.10 -0.99 11.09
CA THR A 161 0.63 -2.34 11.33
C THR A 161 1.58 -2.38 12.51
N LEU A 162 2.43 -1.35 12.69
CA LEU A 162 3.28 -1.21 13.88
C LEU A 162 2.47 -1.10 15.17
N SER A 163 1.29 -0.49 15.13
CA SER A 163 0.42 -0.39 16.32
C SER A 163 -0.25 -1.72 16.69
N TYR A 164 -0.29 -2.68 15.75
CA TYR A 164 -0.81 -4.03 15.98
C TYR A 164 0.20 -4.92 16.72
N THR A 165 1.50 -4.77 16.45
CA THR A 165 2.58 -5.55 17.06
C THR A 165 3.09 -4.92 18.34
#